data_2ea3b6c4f77989f0957dd16d4321373f
#
_entry.id   2ea3b6c4f77989f0957dd16d4321373f
#
_cell.length_a   1.000
_cell.length_b   1.000
_cell.length_c   1.000
_cell.angle_alpha   90.00
_cell.angle_beta   90.00
_cell.angle_gamma   90.00
#
_symmetry.space_group_name_H-M   'P 1'
#
loop_
_entity.id
_entity.type
_entity.pdbx_description
1 polymer ?
#
loop_
_entity_poly.entity_id
_entity_poly.type
_entity_poly.pdbx_seq_one_letter_code
_entity_poly.pdbx_strand_id
1 'polypeptide(L)'
;TGQDAVNTAKAFNEVIDYAIMPGWCPAQHQEIYMNLEKWEGLNQWQQDRIKEVFMPTYFQTSRLHAQGVEEALEIIEDSGGEVINLSEKEVARMREKAIAEVWPKVGDKSDRCAEGVELWKQFLMDIGEL
;
A
#
# COMPACT_ATOMS: atom_id res chain seq x y z
N THR A 1 3.00 7.56 -0.11
CA THR A 1 2.14 8.10 -1.19
C THR A 1 2.93 8.14 -2.49
N GLY A 2 2.26 8.29 -3.66
CA GLY A 2 2.96 8.46 -4.95
C GLY A 2 3.91 9.67 -4.93
N GLN A 3 3.53 10.72 -4.21
CA GLN A 3 4.40 11.87 -3.99
C GLN A 3 5.65 11.51 -3.18
N ASP A 4 5.55 10.55 -2.27
CA ASP A 4 6.72 10.07 -1.52
C ASP A 4 7.67 9.28 -2.43
N ALA A 5 7.14 8.49 -3.38
CA ALA A 5 7.97 7.81 -4.38
C ALA A 5 8.72 8.82 -5.25
N VAL A 6 8.04 9.85 -5.76
CA VAL A 6 8.65 10.93 -6.54
C VAL A 6 9.70 11.70 -5.73
N ASN A 7 9.39 12.07 -4.49
CA ASN A 7 10.34 12.77 -3.63
C ASN A 7 11.56 11.90 -3.31
N THR A 8 11.36 10.61 -3.07
CA THR A 8 12.43 9.64 -2.83
C THR A 8 13.30 9.50 -4.09
N ALA A 9 12.70 9.33 -5.26
CA ALA A 9 13.43 9.25 -6.51
C ALA A 9 14.26 10.52 -6.74
N LYS A 10 13.66 11.72 -6.60
CA LYS A 10 14.37 13.00 -6.74
C LYS A 10 15.49 13.21 -5.73
N ALA A 11 15.36 12.69 -4.52
CA ALA A 11 16.36 12.84 -3.47
C ALA A 11 17.56 11.88 -3.61
N PHE A 12 17.34 10.73 -4.24
CA PHE A 12 18.34 9.65 -4.27
C PHE A 12 18.70 9.17 -5.68
N ASN A 13 18.18 9.80 -6.73
CA ASN A 13 18.45 9.43 -8.13
C ASN A 13 19.94 9.39 -8.49
N GLU A 14 20.79 10.14 -7.79
CA GLU A 14 22.25 10.14 -8.01
C GLU A 14 22.94 8.90 -7.41
N VAL A 15 22.26 8.14 -6.54
CA VAL A 15 22.81 7.01 -5.80
C VAL A 15 22.01 5.72 -5.92
N ILE A 16 20.88 5.77 -6.62
CA ILE A 16 20.05 4.59 -6.91
C ILE A 16 20.41 4.06 -8.27
N ASP A 17 21.05 2.89 -8.29
CA ASP A 17 21.37 2.19 -9.54
C ASP A 17 20.22 1.30 -10.01
N TYR A 18 19.35 0.81 -9.10
CA TYR A 18 18.30 -0.16 -9.40
C TYR A 18 16.99 0.13 -8.68
N ALA A 19 15.88 -0.01 -9.39
CA ALA A 19 14.53 -0.10 -8.82
C ALA A 19 13.92 -1.45 -9.14
N ILE A 20 13.27 -2.10 -8.17
CA ILE A 20 12.69 -3.44 -8.34
C ILE A 20 11.16 -3.34 -8.36
N MET A 21 10.55 -3.92 -9.40
CA MET A 21 9.10 -4.00 -9.57
C MET A 21 8.63 -5.46 -9.65
N PRO A 22 7.43 -5.79 -9.14
CA PRO A 22 6.56 -4.93 -8.34
C PRO A 22 7.14 -4.62 -6.96
N GLY A 23 6.73 -3.49 -6.39
CA GLY A 23 7.15 -3.11 -5.04
C GLY A 23 6.70 -4.12 -3.97
N TRP A 24 7.45 -4.26 -2.90
CA TRP A 24 7.20 -5.21 -1.81
C TRP A 24 5.96 -4.91 -0.98
N CYS A 25 5.51 -3.66 -1.00
CA CYS A 25 4.35 -3.15 -0.26
C CYS A 25 3.47 -2.31 -1.18
N PRO A 26 2.83 -2.91 -2.21
CA PRO A 26 2.09 -2.16 -3.23
C PRO A 26 0.83 -1.49 -2.67
N ALA A 27 0.29 -1.98 -1.56
CA ALA A 27 -0.91 -1.44 -0.94
C ALA A 27 -0.60 -0.93 0.47
N GLN A 28 -0.24 0.34 0.59
CA GLN A 28 -0.22 1.00 1.89
C GLN A 28 -1.61 1.52 2.20
N HIS A 29 -2.20 1.00 3.29
CA HIS A 29 -3.42 1.57 3.83
C HIS A 29 -3.11 2.95 4.42
N GLN A 30 -3.81 3.96 3.94
CA GLN A 30 -3.82 5.27 4.60
C GLN A 30 -5.00 5.32 5.55
N GLU A 31 -4.71 5.42 6.83
CA GLU A 31 -5.71 5.41 7.88
C GLU A 31 -5.78 6.81 8.51
N ILE A 32 -6.98 7.22 8.84
CA ILE A 32 -7.20 8.46 9.59
C ILE A 32 -7.67 8.08 10.99
N TYR A 33 -6.87 8.42 11.97
CA TYR A 33 -7.21 8.22 13.38
C TYR A 33 -7.68 9.52 13.99
N MET A 34 -8.74 9.44 14.78
CA MET A 34 -9.23 10.54 15.58
C MET A 34 -9.46 10.08 17.03
N ASN A 35 -9.09 10.91 17.99
CA ASN A 35 -9.41 10.64 19.37
C ASN A 35 -10.92 10.52 19.55
N LEU A 36 -11.39 9.47 20.26
CA LEU A 36 -12.82 9.15 20.38
C LEU A 36 -13.62 10.29 21.03
N GLU A 37 -13.11 10.87 22.10
CA GLU A 37 -13.77 11.99 22.79
C GLU A 37 -13.94 13.21 21.86
N LYS A 38 -12.92 13.48 21.01
CA LYS A 38 -13.01 14.55 20.02
C LYS A 38 -14.02 14.23 18.93
N TRP A 39 -14.10 12.96 18.50
CA TRP A 39 -15.11 12.52 17.55
C TRP A 39 -16.53 12.65 18.10
N GLU A 40 -16.75 12.20 19.32
CA GLU A 40 -18.04 12.27 20.02
C GLU A 40 -18.44 13.74 20.33
N GLY A 41 -17.46 14.63 20.50
CA GLY A 41 -17.69 16.08 20.66
C GLY A 41 -18.07 16.80 19.36
N LEU A 42 -17.95 16.15 18.19
CA LEU A 42 -18.44 16.72 16.94
C LEU A 42 -19.96 16.56 16.85
N ASN A 43 -20.64 17.59 16.30
CA ASN A 43 -22.06 17.42 15.97
C ASN A 43 -22.25 16.49 14.76
N GLN A 44 -23.47 15.98 14.59
CA GLN A 44 -23.80 14.99 13.54
C GLN A 44 -23.42 15.49 12.14
N TRP A 45 -23.68 16.74 11.82
CA TRP A 45 -23.32 17.33 10.53
C TRP A 45 -21.80 17.26 10.25
N GLN A 46 -20.97 17.57 11.25
CA GLN A 46 -19.51 17.49 11.15
C GLN A 46 -19.04 16.06 10.93
N GLN A 47 -19.57 15.10 11.69
CA GLN A 47 -19.26 13.69 11.54
C GLN A 47 -19.63 13.17 10.13
N ASP A 48 -20.81 13.56 9.63
CA ASP A 48 -21.28 13.15 8.30
C ASP A 48 -20.42 13.78 7.18
N ARG A 49 -20.02 15.03 7.32
CA ARG A 49 -19.10 15.67 6.36
C ARG A 49 -17.76 14.96 6.29
N ILE A 50 -17.18 14.56 7.43
CA ILE A 50 -15.91 13.83 7.47
C ILE A 50 -16.07 12.48 6.74
N LYS A 51 -17.13 11.73 7.02
CA LYS A 51 -17.40 10.45 6.36
C LYS A 51 -17.63 10.60 4.86
N GLU A 52 -18.37 11.62 4.46
CA GLU A 52 -18.70 11.87 3.05
C GLU A 52 -17.46 12.18 2.20
N VAL A 53 -16.50 12.94 2.72
CA VAL A 53 -15.29 13.30 1.97
C VAL A 53 -14.21 12.22 2.01
N PHE A 54 -14.27 11.30 2.96
CA PHE A 54 -13.23 10.29 3.16
C PHE A 54 -13.02 9.40 1.93
N MET A 55 -14.07 8.75 1.45
CA MET A 55 -13.96 7.79 0.34
C MET A 55 -13.53 8.44 -0.99
N PRO A 56 -14.11 9.58 -1.42
CA PRO A 56 -13.64 10.27 -2.61
C PRO A 56 -12.18 10.70 -2.51
N THR A 57 -11.74 11.18 -1.34
CA THR A 57 -10.35 11.57 -1.10
C THR A 57 -9.42 10.37 -1.16
N TYR A 58 -9.82 9.24 -0.58
CA TYR A 58 -9.06 7.99 -0.64
C TYR A 58 -8.82 7.53 -2.08
N PHE A 59 -9.87 7.47 -2.91
CA PHE A 59 -9.73 7.08 -4.33
C PHE A 59 -8.87 8.07 -5.12
N GLN A 60 -9.03 9.36 -4.88
CA GLN A 60 -8.19 10.37 -5.53
C GLN A 60 -6.72 10.20 -5.14
N THR A 61 -6.43 10.00 -3.86
CA THR A 61 -5.07 9.77 -3.35
C THR A 61 -4.46 8.50 -3.95
N SER A 62 -5.23 7.41 -4.03
CA SER A 62 -4.78 6.15 -4.64
C SER A 62 -4.39 6.34 -6.11
N ARG A 63 -5.17 7.10 -6.87
CA ARG A 63 -4.85 7.42 -8.27
C ARG A 63 -3.59 8.26 -8.40
N LEU A 64 -3.44 9.28 -7.56
CA LEU A 64 -2.24 10.12 -7.53
C LEU A 64 -1.00 9.31 -7.11
N HIS A 65 -1.20 8.30 -6.25
CA HIS A 65 -0.13 7.39 -5.88
C HIS A 65 0.36 6.57 -7.08
N ALA A 66 -0.54 5.97 -7.85
CA ALA A 66 -0.17 5.22 -9.04
C ALA A 66 0.61 6.09 -10.05
N GLN A 67 0.10 7.28 -10.35
CA GLN A 67 0.80 8.24 -11.22
C GLN A 67 2.18 8.63 -10.70
N GLY A 68 2.32 8.85 -9.39
CA GLY A 68 3.59 9.20 -8.78
C GLY A 68 4.62 8.06 -8.81
N VAL A 69 4.18 6.80 -8.82
CA VAL A 69 5.10 5.66 -9.01
C VAL A 69 5.67 5.65 -10.42
N GLU A 70 4.83 5.86 -11.44
CA GLU A 70 5.30 5.97 -12.83
C GLU A 70 6.32 7.09 -13.00
N GLU A 71 6.01 8.31 -12.51
CA GLU A 71 6.94 9.44 -12.53
C GLU A 71 8.26 9.12 -11.79
N ALA A 72 8.20 8.41 -10.67
CA ALA A 72 9.39 8.03 -9.91
C ALA A 72 10.30 7.06 -10.68
N LEU A 73 9.72 6.11 -11.40
CA LEU A 73 10.49 5.18 -12.24
C LEU A 73 11.15 5.90 -13.41
N GLU A 74 10.45 6.81 -14.08
CA GLU A 74 11.03 7.66 -15.14
C GLU A 74 12.23 8.48 -14.63
N ILE A 75 12.13 9.08 -13.44
CA ILE A 75 13.23 9.83 -12.82
C ILE A 75 14.47 8.94 -12.60
N ILE A 76 14.25 7.69 -12.18
CA ILE A 76 15.36 6.74 -11.95
C ILE A 76 16.00 6.36 -13.29
N GLU A 77 15.23 6.04 -14.30
CA GLU A 77 15.75 5.67 -15.63
C GLU A 77 16.47 6.85 -16.30
N ASP A 78 15.92 8.06 -16.22
CA ASP A 78 16.53 9.29 -16.76
C ASP A 78 17.87 9.63 -16.09
N SER A 79 18.05 9.22 -14.85
CA SER A 79 19.33 9.36 -14.13
C SER A 79 20.33 8.23 -14.40
N GLY A 80 19.96 7.26 -15.23
CA GLY A 80 20.81 6.13 -15.61
C GLY A 80 20.65 4.90 -14.71
N GLY A 81 19.67 4.88 -13.82
CA GLY A 81 19.28 3.70 -13.06
C GLY A 81 18.48 2.70 -13.92
N GLU A 82 18.40 1.46 -13.47
CA GLU A 82 17.71 0.36 -14.16
C GLU A 82 16.47 -0.08 -13.38
N VAL A 83 15.33 -0.24 -14.07
CA VAL A 83 14.11 -0.82 -13.50
C VAL A 83 14.08 -2.32 -13.75
N ILE A 84 14.26 -3.10 -12.69
CA ILE A 84 14.24 -4.56 -12.72
C ILE A 84 12.81 -5.05 -12.48
N ASN A 85 12.18 -5.61 -13.50
CA ASN A 85 10.90 -6.26 -13.37
C ASN A 85 11.08 -7.73 -12.99
N LEU A 86 10.60 -8.11 -11.81
CA LEU A 86 10.60 -9.52 -11.38
C LEU A 86 9.70 -10.36 -12.28
N SER A 87 10.14 -11.58 -12.58
CA SER A 87 9.30 -12.52 -13.31
C SER A 87 8.08 -12.93 -12.49
N GLU A 88 6.98 -13.32 -13.15
CA GLU A 88 5.79 -13.86 -12.49
C GLU A 88 6.13 -15.03 -11.54
N LYS A 89 7.08 -15.85 -11.90
CA LYS A 89 7.58 -16.96 -11.07
C LYS A 89 8.21 -16.46 -9.76
N GLU A 90 9.00 -15.39 -9.81
CA GLU A 90 9.61 -14.82 -8.60
C GLU A 90 8.56 -14.14 -7.72
N VAL A 91 7.61 -13.43 -8.32
CA VAL A 91 6.48 -12.84 -7.59
C VAL A 91 5.64 -13.91 -6.91
N ALA A 92 5.31 -15.02 -7.62
CA ALA A 92 4.59 -16.14 -7.04
C ALA A 92 5.35 -16.76 -5.87
N ARG A 93 6.66 -16.99 -6.01
CA ARG A 93 7.51 -17.51 -4.93
C ARG A 93 7.53 -16.61 -3.69
N MET A 94 7.55 -15.28 -3.88
CA MET A 94 7.47 -14.32 -2.78
C MET A 94 6.11 -14.40 -2.09
N ARG A 95 5.02 -14.50 -2.87
CA ARG A 95 3.65 -14.65 -2.35
C ARG A 95 3.51 -15.94 -1.52
N GLU A 96 3.97 -17.07 -2.04
CA GLU A 96 3.97 -18.34 -1.32
C GLU A 96 4.69 -18.25 0.03
N LYS A 97 5.87 -17.61 0.05
CA LYS A 97 6.61 -17.40 1.30
C LYS A 97 5.88 -16.48 2.28
N ALA A 98 5.27 -15.42 1.80
CA ALA A 98 4.50 -14.51 2.65
C ALA A 98 3.31 -15.26 3.31
N ILE A 99 2.58 -16.07 2.54
CA ILE A 99 1.46 -16.87 3.04
C ILE A 99 1.93 -17.93 4.05
N ALA A 100 3.03 -18.61 3.75
CA ALA A 100 3.51 -19.72 4.57
C ALA A 100 4.22 -19.26 5.86
N GLU A 101 4.96 -18.15 5.81
CA GLU A 101 5.86 -17.77 6.90
C GLU A 101 5.50 -16.45 7.61
N VAL A 102 4.84 -15.52 6.91
CA VAL A 102 4.52 -14.20 7.48
C VAL A 102 3.11 -14.16 8.06
N TRP A 103 2.12 -14.61 7.31
CA TRP A 103 0.72 -14.55 7.75
C TRP A 103 0.44 -15.30 9.05
N PRO A 104 0.97 -16.53 9.27
CA PRO A 104 0.82 -17.18 10.57
C PRO A 104 1.35 -16.34 11.72
N LYS A 105 2.53 -15.73 11.56
CA LYS A 105 3.12 -14.85 12.58
C LYS A 105 2.29 -13.59 12.86
N VAL A 106 1.54 -13.12 11.88
CA VAL A 106 0.58 -12.01 12.07
C VAL A 106 -0.65 -12.52 12.82
N GLY A 107 -1.19 -13.67 12.42
CA GLY A 107 -2.34 -14.30 13.09
C GLY A 107 -2.09 -14.61 14.56
N ASP A 108 -0.89 -15.09 14.88
CA ASP A 108 -0.50 -15.46 16.25
C ASP A 108 -0.45 -14.27 17.23
N LYS A 109 -0.52 -13.03 16.74
CA LYS A 109 -0.45 -11.85 17.62
C LYS A 109 -1.71 -11.63 18.47
N SER A 110 -2.89 -11.99 17.95
CA SER A 110 -4.17 -11.90 18.66
C SER A 110 -5.29 -12.57 17.84
N ASP A 111 -6.41 -12.90 18.49
CA ASP A 111 -7.60 -13.44 17.82
C ASP A 111 -8.11 -12.53 16.70
N ARG A 112 -8.05 -11.21 16.91
CA ARG A 112 -8.41 -10.22 15.89
C ARG A 112 -7.46 -10.23 14.70
N CYS A 113 -6.17 -10.46 14.91
CA CYS A 113 -5.21 -10.61 13.82
C CYS A 113 -5.45 -11.92 13.06
N ALA A 114 -5.76 -13.02 13.75
CA ALA A 114 -6.12 -14.29 13.12
C ALA A 114 -7.36 -14.15 12.24
N GLU A 115 -8.43 -13.53 12.76
CA GLU A 115 -9.63 -13.23 11.99
C GLU A 115 -9.31 -12.35 10.75
N GLY A 116 -8.50 -11.32 10.91
CA GLY A 116 -8.07 -10.46 9.80
C GLY A 116 -7.31 -11.21 8.71
N VAL A 117 -6.42 -12.14 9.08
CA VAL A 117 -5.71 -13.00 8.12
C VAL A 117 -6.68 -13.90 7.35
N GLU A 118 -7.64 -14.51 8.01
CA GLU A 118 -8.63 -15.37 7.35
C GLU A 118 -9.57 -14.57 6.41
N LEU A 119 -10.04 -13.40 6.82
CA LEU A 119 -10.82 -12.49 5.96
C LEU A 119 -10.02 -12.08 4.71
N TRP A 120 -8.73 -11.78 4.87
CA TRP A 120 -7.87 -11.43 3.75
C TRP A 120 -7.65 -12.59 2.79
N LYS A 121 -7.43 -13.80 3.30
CA LYS A 121 -7.33 -15.01 2.47
C LYS A 121 -8.61 -15.23 1.67
N GLN A 122 -9.77 -15.16 2.32
CA GLN A 122 -11.05 -15.34 1.65
C GLN A 122 -11.24 -14.31 0.54
N PHE A 123 -10.94 -13.04 0.81
CA PHE A 123 -11.01 -11.99 -0.20
C PHE A 123 -10.13 -12.30 -1.42
N LEU A 124 -8.89 -12.75 -1.21
CA LEU A 124 -7.98 -13.07 -2.30
C LEU A 124 -8.46 -14.28 -3.11
N MET A 125 -9.05 -15.30 -2.46
CA MET A 125 -9.71 -16.42 -3.15
C MET A 125 -10.91 -15.94 -3.99
N ASP A 126 -11.74 -15.06 -3.44
CA ASP A 126 -12.94 -14.55 -4.12
C ASP A 126 -12.60 -13.75 -5.39
N ILE A 127 -11.46 -13.08 -5.42
CA ILE A 127 -10.99 -12.32 -6.60
C ILE A 127 -10.03 -13.13 -7.51
N GLY A 128 -9.76 -14.41 -7.18
CA GLY A 128 -8.92 -15.30 -7.99
C GLY A 128 -7.41 -15.04 -7.90
N GLU A 129 -6.97 -14.42 -6.80
CA GLU A 129 -5.56 -14.09 -6.56
C GLU A 129 -4.85 -15.11 -5.62
N LEU A 130 -5.60 -16.13 -5.16
CA LEU A 130 -5.11 -17.20 -4.27
C LEU A 130 -5.66 -18.55 -4.68
#